data_77671bae41611c8bc86bab5e1f945da1
#
_entry.id   77671bae41611c8bc86bab5e1f945da1
#
_cell.length_a   1.000
_cell.length_b   1.000
_cell.length_c   1.000
_cell.angle_alpha   90.00
_cell.angle_beta   90.00
_cell.angle_gamma   90.00
#
_symmetry.space_group_name_H-M   'P 1'
#
loop_
_entity.id
_entity.type
_entity.pdbx_description
1 polymer ?
#
loop_
_entity_poly.entity_id
_entity_poly.type
_entity_poly.pdbx_seq_one_letter_code
_entity_poly.pdbx_strand_id
1 'polypeptide(L)'
;IDHVENRLVGIKSREVYEIPGAKVLLTAHKELEDITLVKEVAHFKPMIEHKLSEIIYNGLWFNPIREALVAFLKETQKTVNGTVRVKLYKGHAIVEGRKSNNSLYSEELATYSKHDKFNHASAVGFIELWGMPTVVASEVAKNSK
;
A
#
# COMPACT_ATOMS: atom_id res chain seq x y z
N ILE A 1 -6.46 7.73 18.43
CA ILE A 1 -7.01 8.06 17.09
C ILE A 1 -8.36 8.73 17.30
N ASP A 2 -8.51 9.92 16.75
CA ASP A 2 -9.75 10.70 16.78
C ASP A 2 -10.23 10.83 15.32
N HIS A 3 -11.44 10.37 15.05
CA HIS A 3 -12.02 10.50 13.73
C HIS A 3 -13.56 10.52 13.74
N VAL A 4 -14.12 10.99 12.65
CA VAL A 4 -15.56 10.98 12.42
C VAL A 4 -15.92 9.71 11.67
N GLU A 5 -16.78 8.88 12.27
CA GLU A 5 -17.30 7.67 11.68
C GLU A 5 -18.66 7.90 11.02
N ASN A 6 -18.95 7.06 10.01
CA ASN A 6 -20.28 6.90 9.45
C ASN A 6 -20.94 5.69 10.11
N ARG A 7 -21.98 5.91 10.91
CA ARG A 7 -22.79 4.79 11.41
C ARG A 7 -23.58 4.15 10.28
N LEU A 8 -23.96 2.88 10.47
CA LEU A 8 -24.70 2.10 9.47
C LEU A 8 -25.96 2.81 8.94
N VAL A 9 -26.62 3.58 9.78
CA VAL A 9 -27.81 4.38 9.46
C VAL A 9 -27.50 5.75 8.86
N GLY A 10 -26.26 6.03 8.50
CA GLY A 10 -25.84 7.31 7.90
C GLY A 10 -25.61 8.46 8.89
N ILE A 11 -25.71 8.21 10.18
CA ILE A 11 -25.43 9.23 11.22
C ILE A 11 -23.93 9.32 11.43
N LYS A 12 -23.42 10.54 11.55
CA LYS A 12 -22.03 10.80 11.92
C LYS A 12 -21.84 10.69 13.41
N SER A 13 -20.74 10.09 13.85
CA SER A 13 -20.28 10.12 15.23
C SER A 13 -18.81 10.45 15.30
N ARG A 14 -18.37 11.07 16.39
CA ARG A 14 -16.95 11.27 16.69
C ARG A 14 -16.52 10.21 17.70
N GLU A 15 -15.48 9.47 17.34
CA GLU A 15 -14.95 8.40 18.17
C GLU A 15 -13.47 8.66 18.48
N VAL A 16 -13.06 8.32 19.69
CA VAL A 16 -11.67 8.41 20.14
C VAL A 16 -11.22 7.03 20.59
N TYR A 17 -10.17 6.51 19.98
CA TYR A 17 -9.64 5.18 20.29
C TYR A 17 -8.20 5.24 20.77
N GLU A 18 -7.91 4.51 21.84
CA GLU A 18 -6.55 4.29 22.32
C GLU A 18 -6.11 2.86 21.98
N ILE A 19 -5.32 2.72 20.92
CA ILE A 19 -4.88 1.42 20.39
C ILE A 19 -3.35 1.37 20.15
N PRO A 20 -2.51 1.70 21.14
CA PRO A 20 -1.08 1.86 20.91
C PRO A 20 -0.40 0.59 20.38
N GLY A 21 -0.75 -0.58 20.90
CA GLY A 21 -0.19 -1.86 20.45
C GLY A 21 -0.48 -2.15 18.99
N ALA A 22 -1.74 -2.03 18.57
CA ALA A 22 -2.12 -2.22 17.18
C ALA A 22 -1.45 -1.20 16.26
N LYS A 23 -1.34 0.07 16.68
CA LYS A 23 -0.66 1.11 15.91
C LYS A 23 0.81 0.77 15.64
N VAL A 24 1.54 0.29 16.66
CA VAL A 24 2.95 -0.10 16.51
C VAL A 24 3.09 -1.30 15.57
N LEU A 25 2.24 -2.34 15.75
CA LEU A 25 2.27 -3.54 14.91
C LEU A 25 1.92 -3.22 13.46
N LEU A 26 0.88 -2.43 13.20
CA LEU A 26 0.49 -2.02 11.85
C LEU A 26 1.56 -1.17 11.18
N THR A 27 2.22 -0.27 11.92
CA THR A 27 3.33 0.52 11.40
C THR A 27 4.49 -0.39 10.98
N ALA A 28 4.90 -1.34 11.83
CA ALA A 28 5.97 -2.27 11.51
C ALA A 28 5.62 -3.21 10.34
N HIS A 29 4.37 -3.72 10.32
CA HIS A 29 3.89 -4.61 9.27
C HIS A 29 3.87 -3.92 7.90
N LYS A 30 3.36 -2.69 7.83
CA LYS A 30 3.33 -1.90 6.60
C LYS A 30 4.72 -1.72 5.99
N GLU A 31 5.73 -1.50 6.80
CA GLU A 31 7.12 -1.36 6.35
C GLU A 31 7.71 -2.66 5.75
N LEU A 32 7.24 -3.82 6.21
CA LEU A 32 7.61 -5.09 5.56
C LEU A 32 6.87 -5.27 4.23
N GLU A 33 5.61 -4.93 4.17
CA GLU A 33 4.85 -4.94 2.91
C GLU A 33 5.50 -4.07 1.85
N ASP A 34 5.93 -2.86 2.22
CA ASP A 34 6.53 -1.90 1.30
C ASP A 34 7.85 -2.39 0.66
N ILE A 35 8.55 -3.34 1.29
CA ILE A 35 9.77 -3.91 0.72
C ILE A 35 9.60 -5.32 0.13
N THR A 36 8.45 -5.98 0.37
CA THR A 36 8.26 -7.39 -0.05
C THR A 36 7.14 -7.59 -1.06
N LEU A 37 6.18 -6.67 -1.16
CA LEU A 37 5.08 -6.78 -2.10
C LEU A 37 5.41 -6.09 -3.43
N VAL A 38 5.08 -6.76 -4.55
CA VAL A 38 5.14 -6.11 -5.86
C VAL A 38 4.12 -4.99 -5.96
N LYS A 39 4.42 -3.99 -6.79
CA LYS A 39 3.65 -2.76 -6.95
C LYS A 39 2.15 -2.98 -7.10
N GLU A 40 1.74 -3.91 -7.98
CA GLU A 40 0.34 -4.19 -8.28
C GLU A 40 -0.40 -4.71 -7.05
N VAL A 41 0.23 -5.60 -6.27
CA VAL A 41 -0.33 -6.11 -5.01
C VAL A 41 -0.41 -5.00 -3.96
N ALA A 42 0.66 -4.23 -3.80
CA ALA A 42 0.72 -3.13 -2.83
C ALA A 42 -0.35 -2.04 -3.09
N HIS A 43 -0.67 -1.79 -4.36
CA HIS A 43 -1.72 -0.83 -4.74
C HIS A 43 -3.13 -1.40 -4.62
N PHE A 44 -3.33 -2.69 -4.88
CA PHE A 44 -4.66 -3.32 -4.83
C PHE A 44 -5.08 -3.72 -3.42
N LYS A 45 -4.14 -4.18 -2.60
CA LYS A 45 -4.39 -4.68 -1.24
C LYS A 45 -5.21 -3.73 -0.35
N PRO A 46 -4.97 -2.40 -0.32
CA PRO A 46 -5.75 -1.47 0.50
C PRO A 46 -7.25 -1.49 0.19
N MET A 47 -7.65 -1.72 -1.06
CA MET A 47 -9.07 -1.85 -1.45
C MET A 47 -9.69 -3.13 -0.87
N ILE A 48 -8.93 -4.23 -0.89
CA ILE A 48 -9.33 -5.51 -0.30
C ILE A 48 -9.49 -5.38 1.22
N GLU A 49 -8.53 -4.74 1.88
CA GLU A 49 -8.57 -4.50 3.33
C GLU A 49 -9.73 -3.61 3.74
N HIS A 50 -9.98 -2.55 2.98
CA HIS A 50 -11.13 -1.68 3.22
C HIS A 50 -12.44 -2.45 3.10
N LYS A 51 -12.60 -3.26 2.04
CA LYS A 51 -13.82 -4.07 1.88
C LYS A 51 -13.97 -5.13 2.97
N LEU A 52 -12.88 -5.76 3.38
CA LEU A 52 -12.91 -6.71 4.49
C LEU A 52 -13.30 -6.03 5.80
N SER A 53 -12.77 -4.85 6.10
CA SER A 53 -13.11 -4.09 7.31
C SER A 53 -14.59 -3.69 7.33
N GLU A 54 -15.15 -3.27 6.18
CA GLU A 54 -16.58 -2.98 6.03
C GLU A 54 -17.46 -4.20 6.34
N ILE A 55 -17.08 -5.37 5.82
CA ILE A 55 -17.81 -6.62 6.06
C ILE A 55 -17.78 -7.00 7.55
N ILE A 56 -16.62 -6.87 8.20
CA ILE A 56 -16.46 -7.13 9.63
C ILE A 56 -17.28 -6.14 10.45
N TYR A 57 -17.21 -4.85 10.14
CA TYR A 57 -17.94 -3.79 10.81
C TYR A 57 -19.45 -3.98 10.74
N ASN A 58 -19.96 -4.42 9.60
CA ASN A 58 -21.39 -4.67 9.37
C ASN A 58 -21.88 -6.04 9.90
N GLY A 59 -21.04 -6.80 10.60
CA GLY A 59 -21.40 -8.10 11.14
C GLY A 59 -21.62 -9.21 10.11
N LEU A 60 -21.12 -9.02 8.88
CA LEU A 60 -21.31 -9.94 7.74
C LEU A 60 -20.22 -11.03 7.69
N TRP A 61 -19.84 -11.54 8.86
CA TRP A 61 -18.75 -12.51 9.01
C TRP A 61 -18.90 -13.77 8.17
N PHE A 62 -20.12 -14.25 7.98
CA PHE A 62 -20.40 -15.46 7.21
C PHE A 62 -20.70 -15.21 5.72
N ASN A 63 -20.51 -13.97 5.25
CA ASN A 63 -20.66 -13.64 3.85
C ASN A 63 -19.55 -14.32 3.00
N PRO A 64 -19.90 -15.01 1.90
CA PRO A 64 -18.92 -15.72 1.06
C PRO A 64 -17.76 -14.84 0.53
N ILE A 65 -18.02 -13.56 0.28
CA ILE A 65 -16.96 -12.63 -0.17
C ILE A 65 -15.84 -12.49 0.85
N ARG A 66 -16.12 -12.62 2.16
CA ARG A 66 -15.09 -12.59 3.21
C ARG A 66 -14.03 -13.65 2.97
N GLU A 67 -14.43 -14.86 2.60
CA GLU A 67 -13.47 -15.95 2.37
C GLU A 67 -12.54 -15.65 1.19
N ALA A 68 -13.08 -15.10 0.11
CA ALA A 68 -12.29 -14.69 -1.06
C ALA A 68 -11.27 -13.57 -0.69
N LEU A 69 -11.71 -12.54 0.07
CA LEU A 69 -10.84 -11.46 0.53
C LEU A 69 -9.74 -11.97 1.47
N VAL A 70 -10.10 -12.87 2.40
CA VAL A 70 -9.14 -13.50 3.32
C VAL A 70 -8.16 -14.39 2.57
N ALA A 71 -8.60 -15.13 1.55
CA ALA A 71 -7.72 -15.94 0.71
C ALA A 71 -6.69 -15.07 -0.03
N PHE A 72 -7.11 -13.95 -0.61
CA PHE A 72 -6.20 -12.97 -1.21
C PHE A 72 -5.16 -12.46 -0.21
N LEU A 73 -5.60 -12.03 0.96
CA LEU A 73 -4.69 -11.53 1.99
C LEU A 73 -3.71 -12.62 2.46
N LYS A 74 -4.18 -13.84 2.71
CA LYS A 74 -3.30 -14.96 3.10
C LYS A 74 -2.25 -15.27 2.04
N GLU A 75 -2.61 -15.23 0.77
CA GLU A 75 -1.68 -15.48 -0.33
C GLU A 75 -0.61 -14.40 -0.41
N THR A 76 -1.03 -13.14 -0.40
CA THR A 76 -0.10 -12.00 -0.52
C THR A 76 0.82 -11.83 0.69
N GLN A 77 0.44 -12.32 1.86
CA GLN A 77 1.24 -12.24 3.09
C GLN A 77 2.34 -13.31 3.21
N LYS A 78 2.39 -14.30 2.33
CA LYS A 78 3.39 -15.39 2.41
C LYS A 78 4.83 -14.89 2.35
N THR A 79 5.08 -13.80 1.64
CA THR A 79 6.41 -13.18 1.51
C THR A 79 6.66 -12.06 2.50
N VAL A 80 5.63 -11.61 3.22
CA VAL A 80 5.73 -10.50 4.17
C VAL A 80 6.24 -11.00 5.52
N ASN A 81 7.54 -11.12 5.62
CA ASN A 81 8.22 -11.49 6.86
C ASN A 81 9.56 -10.78 6.97
N GLY A 82 10.03 -10.59 8.20
CA GLY A 82 11.29 -9.92 8.46
C GLY A 82 11.35 -9.26 9.84
N THR A 83 12.27 -8.33 9.98
CA THR A 83 12.49 -7.58 11.22
C THR A 83 12.35 -6.10 10.95
N VAL A 84 11.62 -5.41 11.82
CA VAL A 84 11.50 -3.95 11.78
C VAL A 84 11.92 -3.38 13.13
N ARG A 85 12.80 -2.38 13.11
CA ARG A 85 13.17 -1.61 14.29
C ARG A 85 12.27 -0.39 14.38
N VAL A 86 11.49 -0.32 15.45
CA VAL A 86 10.57 0.80 15.71
C VAL A 86 11.01 1.51 16.99
N LYS A 87 11.18 2.83 16.90
CA LYS A 87 11.40 3.71 18.03
C LYS A 87 10.09 4.32 18.48
N LEU A 88 9.78 4.13 19.75
CA LEU A 88 8.62 4.79 20.36
C LEU A 88 9.08 6.09 21.02
N TYR A 89 8.55 7.21 20.57
CA TYR A 89 8.94 8.52 21.08
C TYR A 89 7.79 9.53 20.99
N LYS A 90 7.45 10.10 22.14
CA LYS A 90 6.42 11.15 22.25
C LYS A 90 5.11 10.82 21.52
N GLY A 91 4.59 9.61 21.72
CA GLY A 91 3.33 9.15 21.10
C GLY A 91 3.45 8.70 19.64
N HIS A 92 4.65 8.68 19.07
CA HIS A 92 4.90 8.23 17.70
C HIS A 92 5.60 6.88 17.67
N ALA A 93 5.26 6.06 16.68
CA ALA A 93 5.99 4.87 16.28
C ALA A 93 6.82 5.21 15.01
N ILE A 94 8.13 5.36 15.18
CA ILE A 94 9.05 5.80 14.12
C ILE A 94 9.88 4.60 13.68
N VAL A 95 9.83 4.25 12.41
CA VAL A 95 10.63 3.16 11.87
C VAL A 95 12.05 3.65 11.62
N GLU A 96 13.02 2.96 12.21
CA GLU A 96 14.44 3.26 12.06
C GLU A 96 15.16 2.29 11.10
N GLY A 97 14.56 1.12 10.84
CA GLY A 97 15.14 0.15 9.92
C GLY A 97 14.26 -1.07 9.72
N ARG A 98 14.46 -1.72 8.59
CA ARG A 98 13.74 -2.93 8.18
C ARG A 98 14.65 -3.89 7.43
N LYS A 99 14.40 -5.19 7.57
CA LYS A 99 15.14 -6.25 6.90
C LYS A 99 14.22 -7.42 6.59
N SER A 100 14.28 -7.93 5.36
CA SER A 100 13.59 -9.15 4.93
C SER A 100 14.46 -9.91 3.94
N ASN A 101 14.40 -11.25 4.01
CA ASN A 101 15.00 -12.10 2.99
C ASN A 101 14.20 -12.11 1.67
N ASN A 102 12.95 -11.66 1.72
CA ASN A 102 12.06 -11.52 0.57
C ASN A 102 12.02 -10.07 0.03
N SER A 103 12.99 -9.23 0.43
CA SER A 103 13.05 -7.84 -0.03
C SER A 103 13.21 -7.77 -1.54
N LEU A 104 12.38 -6.95 -2.17
CA LEU A 104 12.45 -6.60 -3.59
C LEU A 104 13.35 -5.38 -3.84
N TYR A 105 13.88 -4.77 -2.79
CA TYR A 105 14.82 -3.65 -2.91
C TYR A 105 16.16 -4.14 -3.43
N SER A 106 16.63 -3.53 -4.49
CA SER A 106 17.96 -3.74 -5.06
C SER A 106 18.71 -2.41 -5.13
N GLU A 107 19.75 -2.28 -4.34
CA GLU A 107 20.57 -1.06 -4.31
C GLU A 107 21.22 -0.80 -5.68
N GLU A 108 21.67 -1.84 -6.37
CA GLU A 108 22.31 -1.73 -7.68
C GLU A 108 21.37 -1.18 -8.77
N LEU A 109 20.05 -1.39 -8.64
CA LEU A 109 19.04 -0.92 -9.59
C LEU A 109 18.37 0.39 -9.15
N ALA A 110 18.40 0.68 -7.84
CA ALA A 110 17.69 1.82 -7.25
C ALA A 110 18.61 3.02 -6.95
N THR A 111 19.92 2.89 -7.14
CA THR A 111 20.88 3.97 -6.90
C THR A 111 21.04 4.87 -8.13
N TYR A 112 21.25 6.16 -7.93
CA TYR A 112 21.66 7.12 -8.96
C TYR A 112 23.19 7.33 -8.99
N SER A 113 23.95 6.38 -8.43
CA SER A 113 25.41 6.43 -8.42
C SER A 113 26.02 6.02 -9.77
N LYS A 114 27.32 6.29 -9.95
CA LYS A 114 28.08 5.87 -11.15
C LYS A 114 28.15 4.34 -11.35
N HIS A 115 27.73 3.55 -10.35
CA HIS A 115 27.76 2.08 -10.36
C HIS A 115 26.37 1.46 -10.57
N ASP A 116 25.40 2.30 -10.91
CA ASP A 116 24.04 1.82 -11.21
C ASP A 116 24.06 0.93 -12.47
N LYS A 117 23.32 -0.16 -12.41
CA LYS A 117 23.17 -1.12 -13.51
C LYS A 117 21.94 -0.84 -14.38
N PHE A 118 21.19 0.23 -14.09
CA PHE A 118 20.00 0.57 -14.83
C PHE A 118 20.34 1.20 -16.18
N ASN A 119 19.75 0.68 -17.27
CA ASN A 119 19.92 1.28 -18.60
C ASN A 119 19.00 2.50 -18.76
N HIS A 120 19.48 3.68 -18.44
CA HIS A 120 18.73 4.94 -18.54
C HIS A 120 18.26 5.26 -19.97
N ALA A 121 18.96 4.79 -21.01
CA ALA A 121 18.56 5.01 -22.40
C ALA A 121 17.21 4.33 -22.73
N SER A 122 16.87 3.26 -22.03
CA SER A 122 15.57 2.57 -22.19
C SER A 122 14.38 3.43 -21.76
N ALA A 123 14.60 4.45 -20.94
CA ALA A 123 13.53 5.34 -20.47
C ALA A 123 12.93 6.17 -21.62
N VAL A 124 13.69 6.50 -22.65
CA VAL A 124 13.23 7.30 -23.79
C VAL A 124 12.05 6.59 -24.49
N GLY A 125 12.27 5.36 -24.96
CA GLY A 125 11.22 4.58 -25.63
C GLY A 125 10.03 4.28 -24.71
N PHE A 126 10.27 4.05 -23.42
CA PHE A 126 9.19 3.86 -22.46
C PHE A 126 8.31 5.13 -22.35
N ILE A 127 8.91 6.31 -22.20
CA ILE A 127 8.18 7.58 -22.07
C ILE A 127 7.38 7.88 -23.34
N GLU A 128 7.95 7.65 -24.53
CA GLU A 128 7.28 7.84 -25.81
C GLU A 128 6.00 6.99 -25.89
N LEU A 129 6.11 5.68 -25.65
CA LEU A 129 4.97 4.76 -25.75
C LEU A 129 3.94 5.02 -24.65
N TRP A 130 4.39 5.22 -23.42
CA TRP A 130 3.51 5.44 -22.28
C TRP A 130 2.77 6.77 -22.36
N GLY A 131 3.40 7.80 -22.93
CA GLY A 131 2.82 9.13 -23.12
C GLY A 131 1.83 9.26 -24.27
N MET A 132 1.85 8.34 -25.25
CA MET A 132 1.01 8.45 -26.46
C MET A 132 -0.48 8.67 -26.21
N PRO A 133 -1.16 7.94 -25.32
CA PRO A 133 -2.59 8.18 -25.05
C PRO A 133 -2.87 9.61 -24.57
N THR A 134 -1.99 10.15 -23.74
CA THR A 134 -2.12 11.52 -23.22
C THR A 134 -1.89 12.57 -24.32
N VAL A 135 -0.93 12.34 -25.20
CA VAL A 135 -0.67 13.21 -26.37
C VAL A 135 -1.89 13.25 -27.29
N VAL A 136 -2.41 12.07 -27.68
CA VAL A 136 -3.60 11.96 -28.54
C VAL A 136 -4.80 12.65 -27.90
N ALA A 137 -5.07 12.42 -26.61
CA ALA A 137 -6.17 13.08 -25.91
C ALA A 137 -6.03 14.61 -25.91
N SER A 138 -4.80 15.12 -25.74
CA SER A 138 -4.52 16.57 -25.78
C SER A 138 -4.75 17.17 -27.17
N GLU A 139 -4.37 16.46 -28.23
CA GLU A 139 -4.58 16.90 -29.63
C GLU A 139 -6.08 16.95 -29.97
N VAL A 140 -6.84 15.92 -29.60
CA VAL A 140 -8.31 15.91 -29.77
C VAL A 140 -8.95 17.08 -29.04
N ALA A 141 -8.57 17.35 -27.80
CA ALA A 141 -9.13 18.46 -27.03
C ALA A 141 -8.81 19.85 -27.61
N LYS A 142 -7.67 20.01 -28.27
CA LYS A 142 -7.31 21.26 -28.98
C LYS A 142 -8.13 21.47 -30.25
N ASN A 143 -8.39 20.37 -30.98
CA ASN A 143 -9.15 20.42 -32.23
C ASN A 143 -10.66 20.55 -32.02
N SER A 144 -11.16 20.40 -30.80
CA SER A 144 -12.57 20.51 -30.41
C SER A 144 -12.96 21.93 -29.92
N LYS A 145 -12.03 22.86 -29.93
CA LYS A 145 -12.22 24.29 -29.63
C LYS A 145 -12.24 25.10 -30.90
#